data_13d46879a3712074550556a57dcc09c5
#
_entry.id   13d46879a3712074550556a57dcc09c5
#
_cell.length_a   1.000
_cell.length_b   1.000
_cell.length_c   1.000
_cell.angle_alpha   90.00
_cell.angle_beta   90.00
_cell.angle_gamma   90.00
#
_symmetry.space_group_name_H-M   'P 1'
#
loop_
_entity.id
_entity.type
_entity.pdbx_description
1 polymer ?
#
loop_
_entity_poly.entity_id
_entity_poly.type
_entity_poly.pdbx_seq_one_letter_code
_entity_poly.pdbx_strand_id
1 'polypeptide(L)'
;TLTVKGENEIVFENVMVGEVWIASGQSNMQWSVAQSKNAKTEIAAANYPNIRLFSVPRKVAQFPQDDIESGEWVECSPETVPDFSAVAYFFGREIYDKLDVPVGLIHSSWGGTVAETWISPETISEDPDFKSRLIELQQLNLDNYREQKLEQIRKMLGGELPDGEVDSINGKPAWSAVNYNDGDWKTISTPKYWEAQGYMDIDGVAWYRKEINLSENQTQDNMTLHLGKIDDEDITFINGIEVGKTDSYNEERVYT
;
A
#
# COMPACT_ATOMS: atom_id res chain seq x y z
N THR A 1 -25.32 -11.43 24.38
CA THR A 1 -24.46 -12.57 24.77
C THR A 1 -24.90 -13.79 23.97
N LEU A 2 -23.95 -14.54 23.41
CA LEU A 2 -24.13 -15.84 22.78
C LEU A 2 -23.40 -16.89 23.62
N THR A 3 -24.09 -17.92 24.04
CA THR A 3 -23.52 -19.03 24.81
C THR A 3 -23.60 -20.33 24.01
N VAL A 4 -22.44 -20.96 23.82
CA VAL A 4 -22.33 -22.29 23.20
C VAL A 4 -22.00 -23.31 24.26
N LYS A 5 -22.86 -24.32 24.43
CA LYS A 5 -22.71 -25.38 25.41
C LYS A 5 -22.45 -26.73 24.73
N GLY A 6 -21.32 -27.33 25.09
CA GLY A 6 -20.92 -28.67 24.69
C GLY A 6 -20.40 -29.43 25.91
N GLU A 7 -19.26 -30.08 25.82
CA GLU A 7 -18.52 -30.59 26.97
C GLU A 7 -17.96 -29.44 27.86
N ASN A 8 -17.79 -28.27 27.27
CA ASN A 8 -17.45 -26.98 27.90
C ASN A 8 -18.51 -25.94 27.58
N GLU A 9 -18.41 -24.80 28.18
CA GLU A 9 -19.23 -23.61 27.88
C GLU A 9 -18.35 -22.48 27.40
N ILE A 10 -18.71 -21.90 26.22
CA ILE A 10 -18.05 -20.72 25.64
C ILE A 10 -19.08 -19.61 25.59
N VAL A 11 -18.73 -18.44 26.12
CA VAL A 11 -19.59 -17.27 26.18
C VAL A 11 -18.96 -16.15 25.36
N PHE A 12 -19.71 -15.64 24.38
CA PHE A 12 -19.36 -14.44 23.62
C PHE A 12 -20.23 -13.29 24.10
N GLU A 13 -19.60 -12.23 24.52
CA GLU A 13 -20.28 -11.00 24.92
C GLU A 13 -20.39 -10.03 23.73
N ASN A 14 -21.31 -9.05 23.84
CA ASN A 14 -21.50 -8.01 22.84
C ASN A 14 -21.79 -8.54 21.41
N VAL A 15 -22.47 -9.67 21.31
CA VAL A 15 -22.90 -10.25 20.04
C VAL A 15 -24.20 -9.60 19.59
N MET A 16 -24.22 -9.15 18.35
CA MET A 16 -25.40 -8.58 17.68
C MET A 16 -25.92 -9.54 16.60
N VAL A 17 -27.20 -9.44 16.30
CA VAL A 17 -27.85 -10.13 15.18
C VAL A 17 -28.37 -9.05 14.23
N GLY A 18 -27.96 -9.13 12.96
CA GLY A 18 -28.28 -8.12 11.96
C GLY A 18 -27.76 -8.50 10.58
N GLU A 19 -27.61 -7.53 9.71
CA GLU A 19 -27.05 -7.70 8.38
C GLU A 19 -25.52 -7.77 8.43
N VAL A 20 -24.92 -8.68 7.62
CA VAL A 20 -23.47 -8.76 7.46
C VAL A 20 -23.11 -8.68 5.98
N TRP A 21 -22.23 -7.74 5.63
CA TRP A 21 -21.83 -7.49 4.27
C TRP A 21 -20.31 -7.59 4.10
N ILE A 22 -19.90 -8.20 2.98
CA ILE A 22 -18.49 -8.27 2.58
C ILE A 22 -18.23 -7.18 1.55
N ALA A 23 -17.29 -6.31 1.85
CA ALA A 23 -16.80 -5.24 0.99
C ALA A 23 -15.44 -5.65 0.43
N SER A 24 -15.43 -6.16 -0.81
CA SER A 24 -14.26 -6.73 -1.45
C SER A 24 -13.92 -6.00 -2.75
N GLY A 25 -12.67 -6.10 -3.17
CA GLY A 25 -12.16 -5.52 -4.42
C GLY A 25 -10.76 -4.97 -4.30
N GLN A 26 -10.46 -3.97 -5.09
CA GLN A 26 -9.12 -3.36 -5.12
C GLN A 26 -9.15 -1.87 -4.71
N SER A 27 -8.41 -0.99 -5.36
CA SER A 27 -8.11 0.40 -4.95
C SER A 27 -9.34 1.21 -4.51
N ASN A 28 -10.45 1.18 -5.26
CA ASN A 28 -11.63 1.97 -4.90
C ASN A 28 -12.31 1.44 -3.63
N MET A 29 -12.31 0.13 -3.43
CA MET A 29 -12.84 -0.45 -2.19
C MET A 29 -11.88 -0.21 -1.01
N GLN A 30 -10.59 -0.13 -1.27
CA GLN A 30 -9.57 0.17 -0.26
C GLN A 30 -9.58 1.64 0.19
N TRP A 31 -10.07 2.56 -0.63
CA TRP A 31 -10.09 3.99 -0.36
C TRP A 31 -10.72 4.27 0.99
N SER A 32 -9.95 4.88 1.89
CA SER A 32 -10.35 5.05 3.29
C SER A 32 -11.26 6.25 3.51
N VAL A 33 -11.97 6.25 4.63
CA VAL A 33 -12.80 7.39 5.04
C VAL A 33 -11.94 8.64 5.21
N ALA A 34 -10.72 8.51 5.72
CA ALA A 34 -9.78 9.63 5.87
C ALA A 34 -9.41 10.29 4.53
N GLN A 35 -9.47 9.55 3.42
CA GLN A 35 -9.20 10.05 2.07
C GLN A 35 -10.45 10.55 1.35
N SER A 36 -11.63 10.44 1.95
CA SER A 36 -12.88 10.83 1.33
C SER A 36 -13.14 12.35 1.43
N LYS A 37 -14.09 12.83 0.63
CA LYS A 37 -14.55 14.23 0.73
C LYS A 37 -15.16 14.49 2.11
N ASN A 38 -14.80 15.62 2.72
CA ASN A 38 -15.26 16.02 4.06
C ASN A 38 -14.85 15.06 5.19
N ALA A 39 -13.76 14.31 5.04
CA ALA A 39 -13.29 13.29 5.94
C ALA A 39 -13.35 13.70 7.44
N LYS A 40 -12.85 14.87 7.78
CA LYS A 40 -12.84 15.36 9.17
C LYS A 40 -14.24 15.42 9.79
N THR A 41 -15.24 15.85 9.01
CA THR A 41 -16.65 15.95 9.47
C THR A 41 -17.26 14.55 9.58
N GLU A 42 -17.02 13.69 8.60
CA GLU A 42 -17.54 12.33 8.57
C GLU A 42 -16.96 11.50 9.73
N ILE A 43 -15.65 11.58 9.96
CA ILE A 43 -14.98 10.88 11.06
C ILE A 43 -15.53 11.35 12.41
N ALA A 44 -15.64 12.68 12.63
CA ALA A 44 -16.14 13.20 13.87
C ALA A 44 -17.61 12.81 14.17
N ALA A 45 -18.40 12.55 13.13
CA ALA A 45 -19.79 12.12 13.23
C ALA A 45 -19.98 10.59 13.30
N ALA A 46 -18.93 9.80 13.11
CA ALA A 46 -19.01 8.35 13.01
C ALA A 46 -19.17 7.66 14.38
N ASN A 47 -20.29 7.89 15.03
CA ASN A 47 -20.62 7.27 16.31
C ASN A 47 -21.81 6.31 16.11
N TYR A 48 -21.52 5.10 15.58
CA TYR A 48 -22.52 4.08 15.26
C TYR A 48 -22.17 2.76 15.96
N PRO A 49 -22.45 2.62 17.26
CA PRO A 49 -22.07 1.40 18.00
C PRO A 49 -22.77 0.12 17.49
N ASN A 50 -23.84 0.24 16.74
CA ASN A 50 -24.51 -0.87 16.09
C ASN A 50 -23.98 -1.20 14.68
N ILE A 51 -23.04 -0.42 14.16
CA ILE A 51 -22.25 -0.78 12.98
C ILE A 51 -20.93 -1.36 13.46
N ARG A 52 -20.58 -2.54 13.01
CA ARG A 52 -19.38 -3.26 13.36
C ARG A 52 -18.47 -3.35 12.15
N LEU A 53 -17.20 -3.03 12.36
CA LEU A 53 -16.17 -3.02 11.34
C LEU A 53 -15.20 -4.18 11.57
N PHE A 54 -14.85 -4.89 10.52
CA PHE A 54 -13.87 -5.94 10.52
C PHE A 54 -12.97 -5.78 9.31
N SER A 55 -11.66 -5.57 9.51
CA SER A 55 -10.69 -5.49 8.43
C SER A 55 -9.91 -6.80 8.32
N VAL A 56 -9.99 -7.45 7.16
CA VAL A 56 -9.23 -8.67 6.86
C VAL A 56 -7.77 -8.27 6.60
N PRO A 57 -6.80 -8.86 7.32
CA PRO A 57 -5.38 -8.63 7.07
C PRO A 57 -4.99 -9.07 5.66
N ARG A 58 -4.13 -8.30 5.01
CA ARG A 58 -3.61 -8.68 3.70
C ARG A 58 -2.54 -9.75 3.85
N LYS A 59 -2.76 -10.86 3.15
CA LYS A 59 -1.81 -11.97 3.13
C LYS A 59 -1.78 -12.62 1.76
N VAL A 60 -0.59 -12.82 1.24
CA VAL A 60 -0.38 -13.64 0.04
C VAL A 60 -0.40 -15.11 0.44
N ALA A 61 -1.23 -15.90 -0.24
CA ALA A 61 -1.29 -17.35 -0.05
C ALA A 61 -1.43 -18.06 -1.40
N GLN A 62 -0.72 -19.18 -1.58
CA GLN A 62 -0.80 -19.99 -2.80
C GLN A 62 -2.08 -20.84 -2.87
N PHE A 63 -2.66 -21.12 -1.73
CA PHE A 63 -3.83 -21.95 -1.57
C PHE A 63 -4.86 -21.27 -0.68
N PRO A 64 -6.16 -21.57 -0.86
CA PRO A 64 -7.20 -21.11 0.06
C PRO A 64 -6.84 -21.46 1.51
N GLN A 65 -7.15 -20.57 2.42
CA GLN A 65 -6.90 -20.74 3.85
C GLN A 65 -8.23 -20.97 4.55
N ASP A 66 -8.22 -21.82 5.58
CA ASP A 66 -9.41 -22.12 6.38
C ASP A 66 -9.71 -21.04 7.42
N ASP A 67 -8.72 -20.19 7.72
CA ASP A 67 -8.85 -19.11 8.70
C ASP A 67 -7.95 -17.93 8.33
N ILE A 68 -8.15 -16.82 9.01
CA ILE A 68 -7.34 -15.60 8.91
C ILE A 68 -6.39 -15.50 10.10
N GLU A 69 -5.22 -14.88 9.91
CA GLU A 69 -4.18 -14.82 10.96
C GLU A 69 -4.57 -13.98 12.16
N SER A 70 -5.35 -12.92 11.93
CA SER A 70 -5.78 -11.98 12.97
C SER A 70 -6.97 -11.17 12.48
N GLY A 71 -7.60 -10.46 13.40
CA GLY A 71 -8.67 -9.54 13.14
C GLY A 71 -9.64 -9.52 14.31
N GLU A 72 -10.26 -8.39 14.49
CA GLU A 72 -11.29 -8.21 15.52
C GLU A 72 -12.45 -7.35 15.00
N TRP A 73 -13.63 -7.61 15.53
CA TRP A 73 -14.77 -6.76 15.31
C TRP A 73 -14.70 -5.55 16.23
N VAL A 74 -14.66 -4.34 15.64
CA VAL A 74 -14.67 -3.09 16.37
C VAL A 74 -15.97 -2.32 16.14
N GLU A 75 -16.37 -1.50 17.11
CA GLU A 75 -17.48 -0.56 16.94
C GLU A 75 -17.07 0.55 15.98
N CYS A 76 -18.01 1.00 15.14
CA CYS A 76 -17.78 2.16 14.29
C CYS A 76 -17.75 3.43 15.15
N SER A 77 -16.57 4.01 15.27
CA SER A 77 -16.30 5.22 16.05
C SER A 77 -15.35 6.15 15.32
N PRO A 78 -15.19 7.40 15.78
CA PRO A 78 -14.19 8.32 15.24
C PRO A 78 -12.74 7.77 15.26
N GLU A 79 -12.44 6.85 16.17
CA GLU A 79 -11.13 6.23 16.32
C GLU A 79 -10.90 5.06 15.36
N THR A 80 -11.98 4.35 14.98
CA THR A 80 -11.89 3.10 14.21
C THR A 80 -12.20 3.26 12.73
N VAL A 81 -12.98 4.29 12.36
CA VAL A 81 -13.45 4.49 10.99
C VAL A 81 -12.43 5.13 10.03
N PRO A 82 -11.42 5.92 10.45
CA PRO A 82 -10.56 6.65 9.53
C PRO A 82 -9.91 5.81 8.44
N ASP A 83 -9.35 4.67 8.81
CA ASP A 83 -8.65 3.76 7.90
C ASP A 83 -9.55 2.69 7.28
N PHE A 84 -10.82 2.68 7.64
CA PHE A 84 -11.79 1.73 7.08
C PHE A 84 -12.24 2.17 5.68
N SER A 85 -12.69 1.21 4.85
CA SER A 85 -13.22 1.47 3.51
C SER A 85 -14.34 2.51 3.53
N ALA A 86 -14.18 3.62 2.81
CA ALA A 86 -15.21 4.64 2.68
C ALA A 86 -16.46 4.09 1.98
N VAL A 87 -16.28 3.27 0.93
CA VAL A 87 -17.40 2.65 0.20
C VAL A 87 -18.20 1.75 1.14
N ALA A 88 -17.52 0.90 1.89
CA ALA A 88 -18.18 0.02 2.85
C ALA A 88 -18.87 0.80 3.98
N TYR A 89 -18.20 1.81 4.54
CA TYR A 89 -18.75 2.64 5.61
C TYR A 89 -20.03 3.39 5.17
N PHE A 90 -19.99 4.11 4.06
CA PHE A 90 -21.16 4.87 3.60
C PHE A 90 -22.30 3.95 3.20
N PHE A 91 -22.02 2.79 2.59
CA PHE A 91 -23.03 1.78 2.29
C PHE A 91 -23.64 1.23 3.57
N GLY A 92 -22.83 0.79 4.53
CA GLY A 92 -23.32 0.20 5.78
C GLY A 92 -24.13 1.19 6.62
N ARG A 93 -23.74 2.48 6.65
CA ARG A 93 -24.50 3.53 7.30
C ARG A 93 -25.89 3.71 6.67
N GLU A 94 -25.98 3.73 5.34
CA GLU A 94 -27.24 3.85 4.63
C GLU A 94 -28.17 2.66 4.90
N ILE A 95 -27.63 1.42 4.97
CA ILE A 95 -28.38 0.23 5.35
C ILE A 95 -28.88 0.35 6.79
N TYR A 96 -28.01 0.75 7.71
CA TYR A 96 -28.35 0.95 9.12
C TYR A 96 -29.48 1.96 9.29
N ASP A 97 -29.37 3.11 8.64
CA ASP A 97 -30.36 4.20 8.72
C ASP A 97 -31.74 3.79 8.15
N LYS A 98 -31.75 2.91 7.13
CA LYS A 98 -33.00 2.47 6.50
C LYS A 98 -33.66 1.29 7.17
N LEU A 99 -32.89 0.34 7.68
CA LEU A 99 -33.42 -0.92 8.20
C LEU A 99 -33.52 -0.92 9.72
N ASP A 100 -32.84 -0.03 10.40
CA ASP A 100 -32.77 0.04 11.88
C ASP A 100 -32.39 -1.32 12.51
N VAL A 101 -31.42 -2.00 11.90
CA VAL A 101 -30.85 -3.27 12.37
C VAL A 101 -29.33 -3.14 12.49
N PRO A 102 -28.68 -3.89 13.39
CA PRO A 102 -27.23 -3.92 13.43
C PRO A 102 -26.61 -4.31 12.08
N VAL A 103 -25.47 -3.70 11.74
CA VAL A 103 -24.76 -3.95 10.48
C VAL A 103 -23.32 -4.33 10.75
N GLY A 104 -22.89 -5.48 10.27
CA GLY A 104 -21.50 -5.90 10.24
C GLY A 104 -20.88 -5.69 8.85
N LEU A 105 -19.73 -5.06 8.78
CA LEU A 105 -19.00 -4.79 7.56
C LEU A 105 -17.65 -5.50 7.60
N ILE A 106 -17.44 -6.46 6.69
CA ILE A 106 -16.17 -7.16 6.53
C ILE A 106 -15.46 -6.54 5.33
N HIS A 107 -14.37 -5.80 5.57
CA HIS A 107 -13.56 -5.18 4.55
C HIS A 107 -12.41 -6.10 4.14
N SER A 108 -12.43 -6.56 2.88
CA SER A 108 -11.38 -7.38 2.27
C SER A 108 -11.02 -6.81 0.91
N SER A 109 -10.04 -5.92 0.85
CA SER A 109 -9.60 -5.29 -0.40
C SER A 109 -8.09 -5.15 -0.45
N TRP A 110 -7.56 -5.14 -1.67
CA TRP A 110 -6.14 -4.90 -1.92
C TRP A 110 -5.95 -4.15 -3.24
N GLY A 111 -5.56 -2.89 -3.17
CA GLY A 111 -5.29 -2.05 -4.34
C GLY A 111 -4.14 -2.61 -5.18
N GLY A 112 -4.22 -2.41 -6.49
CA GLY A 112 -3.24 -2.94 -7.43
C GLY A 112 -3.41 -4.41 -7.83
N THR A 113 -4.34 -5.14 -7.21
CA THR A 113 -4.60 -6.54 -7.58
C THR A 113 -5.43 -6.65 -8.87
N VAL A 114 -5.16 -7.67 -9.67
CA VAL A 114 -5.94 -8.01 -10.87
C VAL A 114 -7.18 -8.81 -10.49
N ALA A 115 -8.20 -8.83 -11.38
CA ALA A 115 -9.48 -9.48 -11.09
C ALA A 115 -9.34 -10.99 -10.80
N GLU A 116 -8.38 -11.63 -11.43
CA GLU A 116 -8.12 -13.07 -11.34
C GLU A 116 -7.72 -13.49 -9.92
N THR A 117 -7.12 -12.61 -9.14
CA THR A 117 -6.73 -12.90 -7.74
C THR A 117 -7.93 -13.02 -6.81
N TRP A 118 -9.12 -12.60 -7.25
CA TRP A 118 -10.38 -12.64 -6.50
C TRP A 118 -11.31 -13.79 -6.97
N ILE A 119 -10.83 -14.64 -7.89
CA ILE A 119 -11.56 -15.78 -8.42
C ILE A 119 -10.98 -17.05 -7.80
N SER A 120 -11.86 -17.99 -7.42
CA SER A 120 -11.37 -19.26 -6.85
C SER A 120 -10.54 -20.07 -7.85
N PRO A 121 -9.52 -20.83 -7.38
CA PRO A 121 -8.69 -21.66 -8.26
C PRO A 121 -9.52 -22.63 -9.11
N GLU A 122 -10.61 -23.17 -8.56
CA GLU A 122 -11.51 -24.08 -9.27
C GLU A 122 -12.14 -23.37 -10.48
N THR A 123 -12.69 -22.18 -10.26
CA THR A 123 -13.38 -21.42 -11.31
C THR A 123 -12.38 -20.94 -12.37
N ILE A 124 -11.24 -20.38 -11.96
CA ILE A 124 -10.26 -19.85 -12.92
C ILE A 124 -9.59 -20.96 -13.73
N SER A 125 -9.51 -22.20 -13.21
CA SER A 125 -8.94 -23.34 -13.91
C SER A 125 -9.82 -23.86 -15.06
N GLU A 126 -11.08 -23.43 -15.14
CA GLU A 126 -11.97 -23.76 -16.25
C GLU A 126 -11.58 -22.96 -17.52
N ASP A 127 -10.91 -21.82 -17.37
CA ASP A 127 -10.42 -21.03 -18.48
C ASP A 127 -9.03 -21.54 -18.95
N PRO A 128 -8.90 -21.98 -20.22
CA PRO A 128 -7.66 -22.51 -20.77
C PRO A 128 -6.47 -21.56 -20.68
N ASP A 129 -6.74 -20.25 -20.79
CA ASP A 129 -5.69 -19.21 -20.81
C ASP A 129 -5.03 -19.04 -19.43
N PHE A 130 -5.77 -19.31 -18.35
CA PHE A 130 -5.29 -19.19 -16.99
C PHE A 130 -4.82 -20.51 -16.37
N LYS A 131 -5.27 -21.64 -16.89
CA LYS A 131 -5.00 -22.97 -16.31
C LYS A 131 -3.51 -23.27 -16.19
N SER A 132 -2.71 -23.00 -17.23
CA SER A 132 -1.28 -23.24 -17.20
C SER A 132 -0.58 -22.36 -16.16
N ARG A 133 -0.96 -21.09 -16.11
CA ARG A 133 -0.39 -20.12 -15.15
C ARG A 133 -0.78 -20.45 -13.71
N LEU A 134 -1.98 -20.94 -13.47
CA LEU A 134 -2.39 -21.40 -12.15
C LEU A 134 -1.54 -22.59 -11.67
N ILE A 135 -1.27 -23.55 -12.56
CA ILE A 135 -0.41 -24.70 -12.24
C ILE A 135 1.02 -24.23 -11.90
N GLU A 136 1.56 -23.31 -12.67
CA GLU A 136 2.89 -22.71 -12.40
C GLU A 136 2.91 -22.02 -11.03
N LEU A 137 1.89 -21.21 -10.71
CA LEU A 137 1.77 -20.54 -9.42
C LEU A 137 1.63 -21.50 -8.25
N GLN A 138 0.88 -22.61 -8.41
CA GLN A 138 0.74 -23.62 -7.37
C GLN A 138 2.02 -24.44 -7.11
N GLN A 139 2.90 -24.51 -8.12
CA GLN A 139 4.20 -25.16 -8.00
C GLN A 139 5.31 -24.20 -7.57
N LEU A 140 5.01 -22.90 -7.52
CA LEU A 140 5.98 -21.88 -7.17
C LEU A 140 6.40 -22.03 -5.70
N ASN A 141 7.71 -22.14 -5.47
CA ASN A 141 8.25 -21.95 -4.13
C ASN A 141 8.49 -20.46 -3.91
N LEU A 142 7.72 -19.82 -3.00
CA LEU A 142 7.77 -18.37 -2.79
C LEU A 142 9.16 -17.89 -2.34
N ASP A 143 9.87 -18.68 -1.53
CA ASP A 143 11.23 -18.32 -1.09
C ASP A 143 12.21 -18.34 -2.27
N ASN A 144 12.17 -19.40 -3.08
CA ASN A 144 12.99 -19.49 -4.29
C ASN A 144 12.63 -18.41 -5.32
N TYR A 145 11.35 -18.04 -5.43
CA TYR A 145 10.91 -16.98 -6.32
C TYR A 145 11.50 -15.64 -5.91
N ARG A 146 11.48 -15.32 -4.62
CA ARG A 146 12.10 -14.10 -4.09
C ARG A 146 13.59 -14.06 -4.41
N GLU A 147 14.32 -15.15 -4.17
CA GLU A 147 15.75 -15.22 -4.49
C GLU A 147 16.02 -15.05 -5.99
N GLN A 148 15.22 -15.72 -6.85
CA GLN A 148 15.32 -15.57 -8.30
C GLN A 148 15.07 -14.15 -8.77
N LYS A 149 14.07 -13.46 -8.20
CA LYS A 149 13.80 -12.05 -8.49
C LYS A 149 14.95 -11.14 -8.04
N LEU A 150 15.48 -11.32 -6.85
CA LEU A 150 16.66 -10.59 -6.37
C LEU A 150 17.87 -10.80 -7.30
N GLU A 151 18.09 -12.03 -7.75
CA GLU A 151 19.16 -12.33 -8.69
C GLU A 151 18.95 -11.69 -10.08
N GLN A 152 17.71 -11.64 -10.56
CA GLN A 152 17.35 -10.90 -11.79
C GLN A 152 17.64 -9.40 -11.64
N ILE A 153 17.26 -8.81 -10.50
CA ILE A 153 17.51 -7.41 -10.20
C ILE A 153 19.03 -7.15 -10.13
N ARG A 154 19.82 -7.99 -9.43
CA ARG A 154 21.29 -7.88 -9.41
C ARG A 154 21.88 -7.88 -10.81
N LYS A 155 21.49 -8.83 -11.66
CA LYS A 155 21.94 -8.88 -13.06
C LYS A 155 21.56 -7.64 -13.86
N MET A 156 20.35 -7.15 -13.68
CA MET A 156 19.84 -5.97 -14.36
C MET A 156 20.58 -4.70 -13.92
N LEU A 157 20.86 -4.56 -12.65
CA LEU A 157 21.63 -3.45 -12.09
C LEU A 157 23.14 -3.58 -12.34
N GLY A 158 23.62 -4.78 -12.64
CA GLY A 158 25.04 -5.04 -12.97
C GLY A 158 25.95 -5.13 -11.76
N GLY A 159 25.43 -5.50 -10.59
CA GLY A 159 26.19 -5.64 -9.36
C GLY A 159 25.38 -6.12 -8.17
N GLU A 160 26.00 -6.14 -7.00
CA GLU A 160 25.33 -6.43 -5.75
C GLU A 160 24.30 -5.35 -5.44
N LEU A 161 23.17 -5.78 -4.89
CA LEU A 161 22.23 -4.81 -4.29
C LEU A 161 22.88 -4.25 -3.03
N PRO A 162 22.79 -2.94 -2.78
CA PRO A 162 23.23 -2.39 -1.52
C PRO A 162 22.49 -3.09 -0.38
N ASP A 163 23.22 -3.56 0.62
CA ASP A 163 22.60 -4.08 1.84
C ASP A 163 21.84 -2.92 2.52
N GLY A 164 20.58 -3.12 2.74
CA GLY A 164 19.47 -2.29 3.21
C GLY A 164 19.68 -1.02 4.03
N GLU A 165 20.84 -0.74 4.57
CA GLU A 165 21.12 0.55 5.20
C GLU A 165 22.24 1.25 4.44
N VAL A 166 21.88 2.37 3.83
CA VAL A 166 22.86 3.30 3.27
C VAL A 166 23.81 3.72 4.37
N ASP A 167 25.09 3.44 4.22
CA ASP A 167 26.13 4.00 5.10
C ASP A 167 25.84 5.47 5.38
N SER A 168 25.74 5.84 6.64
CA SER A 168 25.48 7.22 7.00
C SER A 168 26.80 7.95 7.31
N ILE A 169 26.98 9.11 6.70
CA ILE A 169 28.06 10.04 7.04
C ILE A 169 27.43 11.15 7.87
N ASN A 170 27.84 11.26 9.15
CA ASN A 170 27.31 12.26 10.08
C ASN A 170 25.76 12.19 10.24
N GLY A 171 25.19 10.99 10.24
CA GLY A 171 23.74 10.78 10.39
C GLY A 171 22.91 11.09 9.14
N LYS A 172 23.55 11.30 7.99
CA LYS A 172 22.88 11.50 6.69
C LYS A 172 23.25 10.36 5.74
N PRO A 173 22.37 10.00 4.81
CA PRO A 173 22.69 9.00 3.80
C PRO A 173 23.97 9.36 3.04
N ALA A 174 24.91 8.44 2.94
CA ALA A 174 26.19 8.66 2.24
C ALA A 174 25.99 9.17 0.80
N TRP A 175 24.95 8.67 0.14
CA TRP A 175 24.58 9.02 -1.24
C TRP A 175 24.10 10.46 -1.41
N SER A 176 23.75 11.17 -0.32
CA SER A 176 23.41 12.59 -0.35
C SER A 176 24.65 13.50 -0.34
N ALA A 177 25.84 12.96 -0.04
CA ALA A 177 27.07 13.75 0.07
C ALA A 177 27.44 14.39 -1.28
N VAL A 178 27.88 15.67 -1.23
CA VAL A 178 28.25 16.44 -2.42
C VAL A 178 29.39 15.77 -3.20
N ASN A 179 30.34 15.21 -2.48
CA ASN A 179 31.54 14.58 -3.06
C ASN A 179 31.41 13.05 -3.21
N TYR A 180 30.18 12.52 -3.16
CA TYR A 180 29.96 11.11 -3.41
C TYR A 180 30.36 10.76 -4.86
N ASN A 181 31.12 9.67 -5.04
CA ASN A 181 31.51 9.21 -6.36
C ASN A 181 30.37 8.37 -6.96
N ASP A 182 29.64 8.93 -7.91
CA ASP A 182 28.56 8.32 -8.66
C ASP A 182 28.96 7.91 -10.09
N GLY A 183 30.27 7.86 -10.36
CA GLY A 183 30.79 7.52 -11.69
C GLY A 183 30.38 6.15 -12.23
N ASP A 184 30.07 5.21 -11.34
CA ASP A 184 29.59 3.86 -11.70
C ASP A 184 28.06 3.79 -11.79
N TRP A 185 27.34 4.88 -11.51
CA TRP A 185 25.89 4.88 -11.57
C TRP A 185 25.38 4.90 -13.00
N LYS A 186 24.26 4.22 -13.21
CA LYS A 186 23.60 4.22 -14.53
C LYS A 186 22.81 5.51 -14.72
N THR A 187 22.79 5.98 -15.96
CA THR A 187 22.00 7.15 -16.33
C THR A 187 20.59 6.72 -16.69
N ILE A 188 19.61 7.44 -16.16
CA ILE A 188 18.20 7.26 -16.44
C ILE A 188 17.56 8.59 -16.87
N SER A 189 16.52 8.52 -17.70
CA SER A 189 15.80 9.71 -18.14
C SER A 189 14.60 10.01 -17.23
N THR A 190 14.47 11.26 -16.80
CA THR A 190 13.30 11.75 -16.05
C THR A 190 12.64 12.89 -16.81
N PRO A 191 11.30 13.06 -16.73
CA PRO A 191 10.30 12.21 -16.08
C PRO A 191 9.92 11.01 -16.96
N LYS A 192 10.17 9.80 -16.51
CA LYS A 192 9.74 8.53 -17.14
C LYS A 192 9.75 7.45 -16.08
N TYR A 193 8.86 6.48 -16.22
CA TYR A 193 8.90 5.26 -15.42
C TYR A 193 10.18 4.47 -15.70
N TRP A 194 10.74 3.88 -14.69
CA TRP A 194 11.96 3.06 -14.83
C TRP A 194 11.71 1.77 -15.60
N GLU A 195 10.50 1.20 -15.54
CA GLU A 195 10.09 0.04 -16.33
C GLU A 195 10.20 0.32 -17.83
N ALA A 196 9.82 1.52 -18.27
CA ALA A 196 9.95 1.94 -19.69
C ALA A 196 11.40 2.11 -20.15
N GLN A 197 12.37 1.99 -19.23
CA GLN A 197 13.79 2.13 -19.48
C GLN A 197 14.58 0.83 -19.19
N GLY A 198 13.84 -0.30 -19.06
CA GLY A 198 14.42 -1.63 -18.93
C GLY A 198 14.54 -2.15 -17.51
N TYR A 199 14.05 -1.41 -16.52
CA TYR A 199 14.05 -1.81 -15.11
C TYR A 199 12.69 -2.38 -14.71
N MET A 200 12.30 -3.46 -15.39
CA MET A 200 11.03 -4.15 -15.18
C MET A 200 10.98 -4.82 -13.81
N ASP A 201 9.80 -4.79 -13.17
CA ASP A 201 9.53 -5.49 -11.92
C ASP A 201 10.46 -5.10 -10.74
N ILE A 202 10.97 -3.87 -10.75
CA ILE A 202 11.75 -3.33 -9.64
C ILE A 202 10.83 -2.46 -8.78
N ASP A 203 10.64 -2.88 -7.53
CA ASP A 203 9.96 -2.11 -6.49
C ASP A 203 10.97 -1.77 -5.38
N GLY A 204 10.87 -0.58 -4.82
CA GLY A 204 11.72 -0.16 -3.72
C GLY A 204 12.20 1.28 -3.84
N VAL A 205 13.33 1.58 -3.21
CA VAL A 205 13.92 2.91 -3.16
C VAL A 205 15.03 3.06 -4.20
N ALA A 206 14.94 4.09 -5.01
CA ALA A 206 15.97 4.44 -5.99
C ALA A 206 16.59 5.82 -5.67
N TRP A 207 17.91 5.89 -5.74
CA TRP A 207 18.62 7.15 -5.60
C TRP A 207 18.89 7.77 -6.97
N TYR A 208 18.51 9.03 -7.10
CA TYR A 208 18.78 9.84 -8.28
C TYR A 208 19.76 10.96 -7.91
N ARG A 209 20.75 11.19 -8.76
CA ARG A 209 21.68 12.32 -8.61
C ARG A 209 21.70 13.13 -9.89
N LYS A 210 21.71 14.44 -9.74
CA LYS A 210 21.78 15.37 -10.87
C LYS A 210 22.64 16.56 -10.48
N GLU A 211 23.66 16.84 -11.27
CA GLU A 211 24.43 18.08 -11.17
C GLU A 211 23.82 19.16 -12.05
N ILE A 212 23.65 20.34 -11.47
CA ILE A 212 23.12 21.52 -12.14
C ILE A 212 24.09 22.68 -11.92
N ASN A 213 24.61 23.23 -13.00
CA ASN A 213 25.49 24.40 -12.95
C ASN A 213 24.64 25.67 -13.11
N LEU A 214 24.67 26.52 -12.10
CA LEU A 214 23.97 27.80 -12.06
C LEU A 214 24.92 28.94 -12.28
N SER A 215 24.51 29.97 -13.04
CA SER A 215 25.24 31.20 -13.19
C SER A 215 25.05 32.11 -11.97
N GLU A 216 25.97 33.04 -11.75
CA GLU A 216 25.89 34.01 -10.63
C GLU A 216 24.55 34.75 -10.58
N ASN A 217 24.00 35.09 -11.73
CA ASN A 217 22.67 35.77 -11.80
C ASN A 217 21.51 34.90 -11.36
N GLN A 218 21.62 33.57 -11.42
CA GLN A 218 20.60 32.64 -11.01
C GLN A 218 20.64 32.31 -9.51
N THR A 219 21.71 32.70 -8.81
CA THR A 219 21.94 32.40 -7.39
C THR A 219 21.70 33.58 -6.46
N GLN A 220 21.21 34.70 -6.97
CA GLN A 220 21.05 35.95 -6.20
C GLN A 220 19.77 35.96 -5.34
N ASP A 221 18.77 35.15 -5.69
CA ASP A 221 17.49 35.07 -4.99
C ASP A 221 17.25 33.65 -4.46
N ASN A 222 16.28 33.51 -3.57
CA ASN A 222 15.80 32.20 -3.16
C ASN A 222 15.26 31.45 -4.37
N MET A 223 15.68 30.21 -4.52
CA MET A 223 15.26 29.36 -5.62
C MET A 223 14.25 28.34 -5.14
N THR A 224 13.33 27.97 -6.02
CA THR A 224 12.36 26.93 -5.77
C THR A 224 12.61 25.77 -6.74
N LEU A 225 12.73 24.58 -6.20
CA LEU A 225 12.88 23.34 -6.96
C LEU A 225 11.51 22.73 -7.21
N HIS A 226 11.14 22.57 -8.47
CA HIS A 226 9.93 21.88 -8.89
C HIS A 226 10.29 20.53 -9.48
N LEU A 227 9.90 19.44 -8.83
CA LEU A 227 10.16 18.06 -9.30
C LEU A 227 8.91 17.39 -9.90
N GLY A 228 7.74 18.05 -9.82
CA GLY A 228 6.48 17.42 -10.23
C GLY A 228 5.99 16.39 -9.21
N LYS A 229 5.19 15.46 -9.67
CA LYS A 229 4.70 14.34 -8.86
C LYS A 229 5.68 13.19 -8.93
N ILE A 230 5.96 12.58 -7.78
CA ILE A 230 6.81 11.39 -7.66
C ILE A 230 5.96 10.30 -7.03
N ASP A 231 6.01 9.13 -7.59
CA ASP A 231 5.28 7.95 -7.17
C ASP A 231 6.26 7.01 -6.44
N ASP A 232 6.13 6.76 -5.14
CA ASP A 232 5.09 7.22 -4.17
C ASP A 232 5.60 8.33 -3.26
N GLU A 233 6.81 8.20 -2.74
CA GLU A 233 7.45 9.04 -1.73
C GLU A 233 8.79 9.57 -2.23
N ASP A 234 9.23 10.69 -1.67
CA ASP A 234 10.60 11.18 -1.88
C ASP A 234 11.20 11.84 -0.64
N ILE A 235 12.53 11.82 -0.61
CA ILE A 235 13.34 12.71 0.24
C ILE A 235 14.33 13.39 -0.69
N THR A 236 14.27 14.71 -0.76
CA THR A 236 15.09 15.49 -1.68
C THR A 236 16.20 16.23 -0.95
N PHE A 237 17.40 16.14 -1.50
CA PHE A 237 18.62 16.80 -0.98
C PHE A 237 19.19 17.76 -2.03
N ILE A 238 19.64 18.94 -1.60
CA ILE A 238 20.45 19.85 -2.38
C ILE A 238 21.78 20.04 -1.67
N ASN A 239 22.88 19.73 -2.35
CA ASN A 239 24.24 19.84 -1.79
C ASN A 239 24.39 19.17 -0.40
N GLY A 240 23.77 17.99 -0.23
CA GLY A 240 23.81 17.22 1.01
C GLY A 240 22.90 17.74 2.13
N ILE A 241 22.07 18.73 1.84
CA ILE A 241 21.07 19.28 2.78
C ILE A 241 19.68 18.80 2.34
N GLU A 242 18.95 18.16 3.24
CA GLU A 242 17.55 17.81 3.00
C GLU A 242 16.72 19.09 2.87
N VAL A 243 16.02 19.22 1.76
CA VAL A 243 15.19 20.39 1.44
C VAL A 243 13.69 20.06 1.47
N GLY A 244 13.34 18.79 1.43
CA GLY A 244 11.95 18.38 1.53
C GLY A 244 11.76 16.87 1.50
N LYS A 245 10.59 16.48 1.97
CA LYS A 245 10.08 15.11 1.99
C LYS A 245 8.59 15.15 1.74
N THR A 246 8.10 14.25 0.88
CA THR A 246 6.66 14.10 0.59
C THR A 246 6.32 12.62 0.55
N ASP A 247 5.23 12.27 1.21
CA ASP A 247 4.64 10.93 1.29
C ASP A 247 3.28 10.95 0.59
N SER A 248 3.30 11.00 -0.74
CA SER A 248 2.09 11.02 -1.57
C SER A 248 2.42 10.88 -3.05
N TYR A 249 1.83 9.94 -3.76
CA TYR A 249 1.98 9.78 -5.22
C TYR A 249 1.34 10.92 -6.04
N ASN A 250 0.50 11.75 -5.44
CA ASN A 250 -0.33 12.73 -6.15
C ASN A 250 -0.02 14.20 -5.81
N GLU A 251 0.94 14.46 -4.94
CA GLU A 251 1.31 15.80 -4.52
C GLU A 251 2.49 16.33 -5.36
N GLU A 252 2.41 17.61 -5.78
CA GLU A 252 3.52 18.30 -6.46
C GLU A 252 4.65 18.57 -5.47
N ARG A 253 5.90 18.19 -5.84
CA ARG A 253 7.11 18.47 -5.07
C ARG A 253 7.60 19.87 -5.40
N VAL A 254 7.47 20.75 -4.42
CA VAL A 254 7.90 22.16 -4.52
C VAL A 254 8.70 22.50 -3.26
N TYR A 255 10.01 22.59 -3.38
CA TYR A 255 10.93 22.82 -2.27
C TYR A 255 11.71 24.14 -2.45
N THR A 256 11.88 24.93 -1.36
CA THR A 256 12.53 26.25 -1.38
C THR A 256 13.72 26.30 -0.45
#